data_be16cfddbb648b31c2b10c245dae1afd
#
_entry.id   be16cfddbb648b31c2b10c245dae1afd
#
_cell.length_a   1.000
_cell.length_b   1.000
_cell.length_c   1.000
_cell.angle_alpha   90.00
_cell.angle_beta   90.00
_cell.angle_gamma   90.00
#
_symmetry.space_group_name_H-M   'P 1'
#
loop_
_entity.id
_entity.type
_entity.pdbx_description
1 polymer ?
#
loop_
_entity_poly.entity_id
_entity_poly.type
_entity_poly.pdbx_seq_one_letter_code
_entity_poly.pdbx_strand_id
1 'polypeptide(L)'
;EEWKETGEDTETPLPILGKKLYKSKACNACHSIDGSRVIGPTWKNAYGTMRELESGESVLIDDNYLRESIVYPANKIAKGYPNVMNSYAGLLSDREINALIEYIKTLKE
;
A
#
# COMPACT_ATOMS: atom_id res chain seq x y z
N GLU A 1 -29.26 3.55 4.91
CA GLU A 1 -29.11 4.11 3.62
C GLU A 1 -28.59 3.14 2.63
N GLU A 2 -28.92 3.42 1.41
CA GLU A 2 -28.61 2.49 0.35
C GLU A 2 -27.15 2.43 0.02
N TRP A 3 -26.46 3.53 0.20
CA TRP A 3 -25.03 3.50 -0.10
C TRP A 3 -24.32 2.40 0.68
N LYS A 4 -24.88 1.99 1.78
CA LYS A 4 -24.26 0.93 2.57
C LYS A 4 -24.20 -0.39 1.82
N GLU A 5 -25.03 -0.56 0.83
CA GLU A 5 -24.99 -1.77 0.04
C GLU A 5 -23.71 -1.92 -0.74
N THR A 6 -23.04 -0.81 -1.08
CA THR A 6 -21.77 -0.89 -1.75
C THR A 6 -20.63 -1.19 -0.79
N GLY A 7 -20.83 -0.91 0.49
CA GLY A 7 -19.80 -1.12 1.50
C GLY A 7 -18.68 -0.11 1.45
N GLU A 8 -18.77 0.90 0.61
CA GLU A 8 -17.69 1.86 0.51
C GLU A 8 -17.91 3.04 1.45
N ASP A 9 -16.86 3.36 2.22
CA ASP A 9 -16.86 4.50 3.13
C ASP A 9 -16.42 5.73 2.34
N THR A 10 -17.32 6.71 2.20
CA THR A 10 -17.05 7.92 1.44
C THR A 10 -16.85 9.15 2.31
N GLU A 11 -16.86 8.98 3.65
CA GLU A 11 -16.82 10.12 4.55
C GLU A 11 -15.59 10.17 5.45
N THR A 12 -15.00 9.03 5.74
CA THR A 12 -13.82 9.00 6.60
C THR A 12 -12.64 9.66 5.88
N PRO A 13 -11.88 10.54 6.54
CA PRO A 13 -10.68 11.10 5.92
C PRO A 13 -9.73 10.01 5.44
N LEU A 14 -9.09 10.24 4.31
CA LEU A 14 -8.30 9.21 3.65
C LEU A 14 -7.24 8.57 4.52
N PRO A 15 -6.40 9.30 5.28
CA PRO A 15 -5.39 8.63 6.09
C PRO A 15 -5.99 7.72 7.14
N ILE A 16 -7.14 8.10 7.69
CA ILE A 16 -7.81 7.28 8.71
C ILE A 16 -8.40 6.03 8.07
N LEU A 17 -9.02 6.20 6.90
CA LEU A 17 -9.55 5.06 6.17
C LEU A 17 -8.41 4.11 5.80
N GLY A 18 -7.27 4.64 5.36
CA GLY A 18 -6.12 3.83 5.02
C GLY A 18 -5.62 3.00 6.19
N LYS A 19 -5.61 3.59 7.38
CA LYS A 19 -5.21 2.85 8.57
C LYS A 19 -6.15 1.68 8.85
N LYS A 20 -7.45 1.89 8.67
CA LYS A 20 -8.42 0.82 8.83
C LYS A 20 -8.21 -0.28 7.79
N LEU A 21 -7.98 0.12 6.54
CA LEU A 21 -7.79 -0.84 5.45
C LEU A 21 -6.50 -1.64 5.62
N TYR A 22 -5.46 -1.02 6.15
CA TYR A 22 -4.21 -1.71 6.44
C TYR A 22 -4.45 -2.98 7.25
N LYS A 23 -5.38 -2.90 8.20
CA LYS A 23 -5.71 -4.06 9.03
C LYS A 23 -6.76 -4.95 8.37
N SER A 24 -7.84 -4.35 7.85
CA SER A 24 -8.98 -5.14 7.37
C SER A 24 -8.67 -5.86 6.05
N LYS A 25 -7.73 -5.36 5.26
CA LYS A 25 -7.32 -6.00 4.01
C LYS A 25 -6.03 -6.78 4.16
N ALA A 26 -5.62 -7.02 5.40
CA ALA A 26 -4.48 -7.88 5.74
C ALA A 26 -3.14 -7.37 5.20
N CYS A 27 -3.02 -6.08 4.90
CA CYS A 27 -1.74 -5.52 4.50
C CYS A 27 -0.71 -5.70 5.62
N ASN A 28 -1.17 -5.69 6.88
CA ASN A 28 -0.31 -5.84 8.04
C ASN A 28 0.28 -7.24 8.18
N ALA A 29 -0.20 -8.20 7.41
CA ALA A 29 0.40 -9.54 7.43
C ALA A 29 1.78 -9.54 6.81
N CYS A 30 2.04 -8.63 5.87
CA CYS A 30 3.29 -8.62 5.11
C CYS A 30 4.05 -7.30 5.23
N HIS A 31 3.40 -6.21 5.63
CA HIS A 31 4.04 -4.90 5.71
C HIS A 31 3.95 -4.36 7.12
N SER A 32 5.10 -4.01 7.68
CA SER A 32 5.13 -3.38 9.01
C SER A 32 5.00 -1.87 8.88
N ILE A 33 4.70 -1.21 9.99
CA ILE A 33 4.68 0.24 10.04
C ILE A 33 5.69 0.77 11.08
N ASP A 34 6.49 -0.12 11.66
CA ASP A 34 7.47 0.25 12.69
C ASP A 34 8.91 0.11 12.22
N GLY A 35 9.13 -0.23 10.96
CA GLY A 35 10.45 -0.39 10.39
C GLY A 35 10.99 -1.79 10.41
N SER A 36 10.31 -2.73 11.07
CA SER A 36 10.80 -4.10 11.12
C SER A 36 10.69 -4.77 9.75
N ARG A 37 11.59 -5.72 9.50
CA ARG A 37 11.56 -6.48 8.26
C ARG A 37 10.63 -7.67 8.43
N VAL A 38 9.66 -7.75 7.51
CA VAL A 38 8.74 -8.89 7.46
C VAL A 38 8.72 -9.39 6.02
N ILE A 39 7.63 -10.02 5.59
CA ILE A 39 7.57 -10.61 4.25
C ILE A 39 7.69 -9.53 3.17
N GLY A 40 7.03 -8.39 3.35
CA GLY A 40 7.13 -7.26 2.43
C GLY A 40 7.89 -6.11 3.06
N PRO A 41 8.21 -5.08 2.27
CA PRO A 41 8.93 -3.92 2.79
C PRO A 41 8.09 -3.15 3.81
N THR A 42 8.76 -2.56 4.80
CA THR A 42 8.07 -1.71 5.76
C THR A 42 7.50 -0.47 5.09
N TRP A 43 6.38 0.00 5.59
CA TRP A 43 5.80 1.27 5.13
C TRP A 43 6.38 2.48 5.85
N LYS A 44 7.09 2.24 6.97
CA LYS A 44 7.66 3.34 7.76
C LYS A 44 8.72 4.06 6.94
N ASN A 45 8.57 5.35 6.82
CA ASN A 45 9.51 6.22 6.10
C ASN A 45 9.69 5.85 4.63
N ALA A 46 8.76 5.09 4.05
CA ALA A 46 8.94 4.61 2.67
C ALA A 46 8.67 5.70 1.63
N TYR A 47 7.60 6.47 1.83
CA TYR A 47 7.17 7.43 0.81
C TYR A 47 8.26 8.47 0.57
N GLY A 48 8.55 8.73 -0.70
CA GLY A 48 9.52 9.75 -1.07
C GLY A 48 10.96 9.27 -1.11
N THR A 49 11.21 8.00 -0.81
CA THR A 49 12.57 7.46 -0.90
C THR A 49 12.73 6.63 -2.16
N MET A 50 13.97 6.30 -2.51
CA MET A 50 14.25 5.46 -3.66
C MET A 50 14.21 3.99 -3.24
N ARG A 51 13.72 3.14 -4.13
CA ARG A 51 13.69 1.69 -3.90
C ARG A 51 14.40 0.97 -5.01
N GLU A 52 15.32 0.09 -4.64
CA GLU A 52 15.97 -0.79 -5.61
C GLU A 52 15.07 -1.98 -5.88
N LEU A 53 14.94 -2.34 -7.16
CA LEU A 53 14.11 -3.46 -7.59
C LEU A 53 14.99 -4.65 -7.96
N GLU A 54 14.37 -5.84 -7.99
CA GLU A 54 15.07 -7.04 -8.42
C GLU A 54 15.64 -6.90 -9.82
N SER A 55 15.00 -6.10 -10.66
CA SER A 55 15.48 -5.86 -12.03
C SER A 55 16.81 -5.07 -12.07
N GLY A 56 17.21 -4.49 -10.95
CA GLY A 56 18.39 -3.63 -10.89
C GLY A 56 18.05 -2.16 -11.05
N GLU A 57 16.82 -1.83 -11.41
CA GLU A 57 16.38 -0.45 -11.51
C GLU A 57 16.09 0.12 -10.13
N SER A 58 16.15 1.45 -10.03
CA SER A 58 15.72 2.14 -8.81
C SER A 58 14.56 3.05 -9.18
N VAL A 59 13.55 3.08 -8.32
CA VAL A 59 12.35 3.89 -8.55
C VAL A 59 12.08 4.74 -7.31
N LEU A 60 11.45 5.89 -7.55
CA LEU A 60 10.97 6.73 -6.46
C LEU A 60 9.65 6.14 -5.94
N ILE A 61 9.55 6.00 -4.63
CA ILE A 61 8.30 5.57 -4.00
C ILE A 61 7.40 6.79 -3.93
N ASP A 62 6.52 6.91 -4.91
CA ASP A 62 5.55 7.99 -5.02
C ASP A 62 4.15 7.39 -5.15
N ASP A 63 3.15 8.26 -5.38
CA ASP A 63 1.78 7.81 -5.51
C ASP A 63 1.63 6.76 -6.61
N ASN A 64 2.28 6.99 -7.76
CA ASN A 64 2.16 6.07 -8.89
C ASN A 64 2.77 4.71 -8.58
N TYR A 65 3.95 4.70 -7.96
CA TYR A 65 4.59 3.45 -7.59
C TYR A 65 3.73 2.65 -6.60
N LEU A 66 3.18 3.36 -5.59
CA LEU A 66 2.37 2.68 -4.58
C LEU A 66 1.09 2.12 -5.18
N ARG A 67 0.45 2.87 -6.08
CA ARG A 67 -0.74 2.37 -6.76
C ARG A 67 -0.42 1.14 -7.57
N GLU A 68 0.68 1.17 -8.32
CA GLU A 68 1.08 0.01 -9.11
C GLU A 68 1.37 -1.20 -8.23
N SER A 69 2.00 -0.97 -7.08
CA SER A 69 2.32 -2.08 -6.16
C SER A 69 1.07 -2.73 -5.60
N ILE A 70 0.01 -1.95 -5.39
CA ILE A 70 -1.25 -2.48 -4.86
C ILE A 70 -2.00 -3.22 -5.95
N VAL A 71 -2.03 -2.69 -7.17
CA VAL A 71 -2.86 -3.22 -8.25
C VAL A 71 -2.11 -4.27 -9.05
N TYR A 72 -0.83 -4.06 -9.33
CA TYR A 72 -0.01 -4.99 -10.12
C TYR A 72 1.32 -5.25 -9.41
N PRO A 73 1.29 -5.94 -8.26
CA PRO A 73 2.50 -6.08 -7.42
C PRO A 73 3.65 -6.81 -8.12
N ALA A 74 3.36 -7.67 -9.09
CA ALA A 74 4.42 -8.42 -9.77
C ALA A 74 5.18 -7.58 -10.79
N ASN A 75 4.69 -6.37 -11.14
CA ASN A 75 5.36 -5.55 -12.15
C ASN A 75 6.72 -5.03 -11.67
N LYS A 76 6.82 -4.70 -10.39
CA LYS A 76 8.05 -4.15 -9.81
C LYS A 76 8.24 -4.77 -8.43
N ILE A 77 9.23 -5.62 -8.30
CA ILE A 77 9.48 -6.38 -7.08
C ILE A 77 10.68 -5.76 -6.37
N ALA A 78 10.49 -5.39 -5.10
CA ALA A 78 11.56 -4.82 -4.29
C ALA A 78 12.69 -5.83 -4.14
N LYS A 79 13.94 -5.39 -4.28
CA LYS A 79 15.09 -6.26 -4.18
C LYS A 79 15.14 -6.91 -2.80
N GLY A 80 15.34 -8.23 -2.81
CA GLY A 80 15.44 -8.98 -1.57
C GLY A 80 14.10 -9.41 -0.98
N TYR A 81 12.99 -9.17 -1.69
CA TYR A 81 11.66 -9.55 -1.23
C TYR A 81 11.02 -10.52 -2.20
N PRO A 82 10.21 -11.47 -1.71
CA PRO A 82 9.58 -12.45 -2.60
C PRO A 82 8.41 -11.83 -3.37
N ASN A 83 8.11 -12.41 -4.53
CA ASN A 83 6.96 -12.00 -5.34
C ASN A 83 5.74 -12.80 -4.86
N VAL A 84 5.20 -12.42 -3.71
CA VAL A 84 4.09 -13.17 -3.11
C VAL A 84 2.89 -12.28 -2.78
N MET A 85 2.95 -10.99 -3.09
CA MET A 85 1.83 -10.09 -2.81
C MET A 85 0.69 -10.35 -3.79
N ASN A 86 -0.52 -10.49 -3.27
CA ASN A 86 -1.71 -10.63 -4.10
C ASN A 86 -2.09 -9.30 -4.71
N SER A 87 -2.64 -9.35 -5.93
CA SER A 87 -3.18 -8.15 -6.56
C SER A 87 -4.50 -7.75 -5.91
N TYR A 88 -4.67 -6.46 -5.69
CA TYR A 88 -5.95 -5.92 -5.23
C TYR A 88 -6.73 -5.28 -6.36
N ALA A 89 -6.35 -5.53 -7.62
CA ALA A 89 -7.11 -5.04 -8.76
C ALA A 89 -8.54 -5.55 -8.68
N GLY A 90 -9.51 -4.64 -8.77
CA GLY A 90 -10.91 -5.00 -8.67
C GLY A 90 -11.41 -5.30 -7.27
N LEU A 91 -10.53 -5.34 -6.27
CA LEU A 91 -10.91 -5.62 -4.89
C LEU A 91 -10.97 -4.36 -4.03
N LEU A 92 -10.27 -3.31 -4.44
CA LEU A 92 -10.27 -2.02 -3.75
C LEU A 92 -10.73 -0.97 -4.74
N SER A 93 -11.54 -0.03 -4.26
CA SER A 93 -11.93 1.12 -5.07
C SER A 93 -10.77 2.09 -5.18
N ASP A 94 -10.87 3.04 -6.12
CA ASP A 94 -9.87 4.09 -6.24
C ASP A 94 -9.70 4.86 -4.94
N ARG A 95 -10.82 5.14 -4.26
CA ARG A 95 -10.77 5.87 -2.99
C ARG A 95 -10.03 5.05 -1.94
N GLU A 96 -10.26 3.74 -1.91
CA GLU A 96 -9.58 2.89 -0.94
C GLU A 96 -8.08 2.81 -1.21
N ILE A 97 -7.70 2.72 -2.50
CA ILE A 97 -6.29 2.74 -2.86
C ILE A 97 -5.66 4.07 -2.46
N ASN A 98 -6.33 5.18 -2.74
CA ASN A 98 -5.84 6.49 -2.34
C ASN A 98 -5.72 6.60 -0.84
N ALA A 99 -6.65 5.99 -0.10
CA ALA A 99 -6.60 6.02 1.35
C ALA A 99 -5.34 5.32 1.88
N LEU A 100 -5.01 4.16 1.31
CA LEU A 100 -3.79 3.45 1.70
C LEU A 100 -2.55 4.30 1.41
N ILE A 101 -2.52 4.95 0.24
CA ILE A 101 -1.39 5.80 -0.12
C ILE A 101 -1.26 6.96 0.86
N GLU A 102 -2.37 7.61 1.21
CA GLU A 102 -2.33 8.74 2.14
C GLU A 102 -1.91 8.28 3.53
N TYR A 103 -2.32 7.08 3.95
CA TYR A 103 -1.88 6.54 5.22
C TYR A 103 -0.36 6.31 5.21
N ILE A 104 0.16 5.73 4.13
CA ILE A 104 1.61 5.49 4.01
C ILE A 104 2.38 6.80 4.14
N LYS A 105 1.85 7.89 3.56
CA LYS A 105 2.51 9.19 3.65
C LYS A 105 2.62 9.69 5.09
N THR A 106 1.71 9.28 5.97
CA THR A 106 1.75 9.71 7.37
C THR A 106 2.81 8.98 8.19
N LEU A 107 3.41 7.92 7.65
CA LEU A 107 4.34 7.06 8.41
C LEU A 107 5.77 7.56 8.30
N LYS A 108 5.96 8.86 8.26
CA LYS A 108 7.30 9.49 8.22
C LYS A 108 7.66 10.00 9.60
N GLU A 109 8.93 9.90 9.91
CA GLU A 109 9.47 10.45 11.15
C GLU A 109 10.51 11.50 10.87
#